data_d73846379e38c64e3573a323439005ca
#
_entry.id   d73846379e38c64e3573a323439005ca
#
_cell.length_a   1.000
_cell.length_b   1.000
_cell.length_c   1.000
_cell.angle_alpha   90.00
_cell.angle_beta   90.00
_cell.angle_gamma   90.00
#
_symmetry.space_group_name_H-M   'P 1'
#
loop_
_entity.id
_entity.type
_entity.pdbx_description
1 polymer ?
#
loop_
_entity_poly.entity_id
_entity_poly.type
_entity_poly.pdbx_seq_one_letter_code
_entity_poly.pdbx_strand_id
1 'polypeptide(L)'
;ALTGAVTLSTTGSTGNARIDNGTTALNITASSVGGNLTVRSGNSITDSGTVTVDGNLAATTDANNGLINLGTLALDGTVALTTNGSGNATVVNDAGLTFAASTVGGNLAATATTGNMIDSGALTIAGTSSFTTSANNATIALDTTTNAFTGAVTITTNDNSGTDADVTIDGGTTALILAASTIDGDLTVRSGNASGITDSGTVTVGGN
;
A
#
# COMPACT_ATOMS: atom_id res chain seq x y z
N ALA A 1 -18.14 20.28 0.20
CA ALA A 1 -18.36 18.91 -0.28
C ALA A 1 -18.58 18.92 -1.78
N LEU A 2 -17.82 18.12 -2.50
CA LEU A 2 -17.96 17.88 -3.93
C LEU A 2 -18.77 16.57 -4.10
N THR A 3 -19.82 16.62 -4.87
CA THR A 3 -20.71 15.45 -5.10
C THR A 3 -20.44 14.75 -6.42
N GLY A 4 -19.68 15.38 -7.30
CA GLY A 4 -19.22 14.81 -8.57
C GLY A 4 -17.79 14.31 -8.51
N ALA A 5 -17.37 13.64 -9.58
CA ALA A 5 -15.99 13.24 -9.74
C ALA A 5 -15.09 14.47 -9.96
N VAL A 6 -13.86 14.40 -9.47
CA VAL A 6 -12.89 15.51 -9.44
C VAL A 6 -11.74 15.21 -10.37
N THR A 7 -11.41 16.15 -11.24
CA THR A 7 -10.20 16.14 -12.05
C THR A 7 -9.22 17.16 -11.49
N LEU A 8 -7.97 16.75 -11.30
CA LEU A 8 -6.88 17.62 -10.86
C LEU A 8 -5.87 17.81 -11.98
N SER A 9 -5.40 19.04 -12.14
CA SER A 9 -4.32 19.33 -13.09
C SER A 9 -3.42 20.43 -12.51
N THR A 10 -2.20 20.05 -12.14
CA THR A 10 -1.14 20.99 -11.74
C THR A 10 0.14 20.64 -12.48
N THR A 11 1.07 21.58 -12.59
CA THR A 11 2.32 21.40 -13.33
C THR A 11 3.53 21.79 -12.48
N GLY A 12 4.66 21.13 -12.74
CA GLY A 12 5.92 21.35 -12.07
C GLY A 12 6.00 20.74 -10.67
N SER A 13 7.20 20.43 -10.19
CA SER A 13 7.47 19.73 -8.94
C SER A 13 6.96 20.42 -7.66
N THR A 14 6.54 21.66 -7.76
CA THR A 14 5.88 22.42 -6.66
C THR A 14 4.38 22.56 -6.86
N GLY A 15 3.84 21.98 -7.93
CA GLY A 15 2.42 21.99 -8.28
C GLY A 15 1.62 21.06 -7.38
N ASN A 16 1.59 21.32 -6.08
CA ASN A 16 0.85 20.50 -5.11
C ASN A 16 -0.66 20.66 -5.25
N ALA A 17 -1.40 19.60 -4.95
CA ALA A 17 -2.86 19.64 -4.85
C ALA A 17 -3.31 19.14 -3.48
N ARG A 18 -4.36 19.77 -2.95
CA ARG A 18 -5.01 19.34 -1.71
C ARG A 18 -6.52 19.41 -1.85
N ILE A 19 -7.19 18.33 -1.50
CA ILE A 19 -8.66 18.27 -1.40
C ILE A 19 -9.04 17.73 -0.02
N ASP A 20 -9.98 18.41 0.61
CA ASP A 20 -10.74 17.92 1.76
C ASP A 20 -12.23 17.97 1.36
N ASN A 21 -12.84 16.79 1.22
CA ASN A 21 -14.25 16.70 0.79
C ASN A 21 -15.24 16.68 1.96
N GLY A 22 -14.78 17.00 3.17
CA GLY A 22 -15.62 16.99 4.36
C GLY A 22 -16.21 15.60 4.61
N THR A 23 -17.52 15.50 4.82
CA THR A 23 -18.19 14.23 5.13
C THR A 23 -18.62 13.41 3.90
N THR A 24 -18.33 13.89 2.71
CA THR A 24 -18.78 13.28 1.44
C THR A 24 -17.66 12.42 0.84
N ALA A 25 -18.00 11.30 0.21
CA ALA A 25 -17.06 10.48 -0.54
C ALA A 25 -16.38 11.28 -1.65
N LEU A 26 -15.10 10.98 -1.92
CA LEU A 26 -14.30 11.63 -2.95
C LEU A 26 -14.00 10.60 -4.05
N ASN A 27 -14.39 10.92 -5.28
CA ASN A 27 -13.96 10.18 -6.47
C ASN A 27 -13.04 11.07 -7.32
N ILE A 28 -11.83 10.57 -7.62
CA ILE A 28 -10.84 11.26 -8.44
C ILE A 28 -10.84 10.59 -9.82
N THR A 29 -11.09 11.38 -10.86
CA THR A 29 -10.95 10.92 -12.25
C THR A 29 -9.50 11.01 -12.70
N ALA A 30 -9.25 10.71 -13.96
CA ALA A 30 -7.93 10.89 -14.58
C ALA A 30 -7.39 12.29 -14.26
N SER A 31 -6.25 12.32 -13.54
CA SER A 31 -5.69 13.53 -12.96
C SER A 31 -4.17 13.53 -13.09
N SER A 32 -3.57 14.72 -13.11
CA SER A 32 -2.12 14.89 -13.12
C SER A 32 -1.72 15.97 -12.12
N VAL A 33 -0.89 15.59 -11.15
CA VAL A 33 -0.37 16.46 -10.09
C VAL A 33 1.15 16.43 -10.14
N GLY A 34 1.76 17.52 -10.59
CA GLY A 34 3.22 17.63 -10.74
C GLY A 34 4.00 17.77 -9.43
N GLY A 35 3.33 17.87 -8.30
CA GLY A 35 3.91 17.86 -6.95
C GLY A 35 3.21 16.85 -6.05
N ASN A 36 3.05 17.19 -4.78
CA ASN A 36 2.39 16.30 -3.82
C ASN A 36 0.86 16.39 -3.92
N LEU A 37 0.19 15.26 -3.71
CA LEU A 37 -1.25 15.18 -3.59
C LEU A 37 -1.67 14.82 -2.17
N THR A 38 -2.49 15.65 -1.55
CA THR A 38 -3.13 15.35 -0.26
C THR A 38 -4.64 15.29 -0.44
N VAL A 39 -5.24 14.14 -0.14
CA VAL A 39 -6.68 13.95 -0.23
C VAL A 39 -7.26 13.48 1.09
N ARG A 40 -8.36 14.09 1.48
CA ARG A 40 -9.10 13.75 2.69
C ARG A 40 -10.58 13.66 2.39
N SER A 41 -11.24 12.70 3.00
CA SER A 41 -12.68 12.51 2.89
C SER A 41 -13.23 12.00 4.23
N GLY A 42 -14.36 12.53 4.65
CA GLY A 42 -15.12 11.98 5.77
C GLY A 42 -15.88 10.70 5.42
N ASN A 43 -15.64 10.14 4.24
CA ASN A 43 -16.19 8.87 3.75
C ASN A 43 -15.09 8.17 2.94
N SER A 44 -15.42 7.51 1.84
CA SER A 44 -14.46 6.79 1.00
C SER A 44 -13.71 7.70 0.03
N ILE A 45 -12.50 7.29 -0.35
CA ILE A 45 -11.70 7.87 -1.43
C ILE A 45 -11.54 6.80 -2.51
N THR A 46 -11.90 7.12 -3.75
CA THR A 46 -11.79 6.21 -4.90
C THR A 46 -11.20 6.94 -6.10
N ASP A 47 -10.64 6.18 -7.02
CA ASP A 47 -10.33 6.68 -8.36
C ASP A 47 -11.24 6.03 -9.41
N SER A 48 -11.40 6.69 -10.56
CA SER A 48 -12.10 6.17 -11.74
C SER A 48 -11.32 6.46 -13.03
N GLY A 49 -10.03 6.68 -12.92
CA GLY A 49 -9.08 6.88 -14.00
C GLY A 49 -7.70 7.11 -13.44
N THR A 50 -6.65 7.05 -14.26
CA THR A 50 -5.27 7.17 -13.81
C THR A 50 -5.02 8.47 -13.04
N VAL A 51 -4.54 8.34 -11.81
CA VAL A 51 -4.12 9.46 -10.97
C VAL A 51 -2.59 9.52 -10.98
N THR A 52 -2.05 10.43 -11.79
CA THR A 52 -0.60 10.65 -11.88
C THR A 52 -0.18 11.64 -10.80
N VAL A 53 0.85 11.29 -10.02
CA VAL A 53 1.42 12.13 -8.95
C VAL A 53 2.94 12.03 -9.01
N ASP A 54 3.60 13.12 -9.44
CA ASP A 54 5.07 13.14 -9.53
C ASP A 54 5.75 13.24 -8.15
N GLY A 55 5.01 13.68 -7.13
CA GLY A 55 5.46 13.76 -5.73
C GLY A 55 4.85 12.69 -4.84
N ASN A 56 4.62 13.01 -3.58
CA ASN A 56 4.06 12.10 -2.59
C ASN A 56 2.52 12.18 -2.54
N LEU A 57 1.89 11.06 -2.26
CA LEU A 57 0.46 10.94 -2.04
C LEU A 57 0.15 10.71 -0.56
N ALA A 58 -0.75 11.50 0.01
CA ALA A 58 -1.34 11.23 1.32
C ALA A 58 -2.86 11.15 1.19
N ALA A 59 -3.44 9.99 1.54
CA ALA A 59 -4.87 9.74 1.49
C ALA A 59 -5.42 9.40 2.88
N THR A 60 -6.45 10.12 3.33
CA THR A 60 -7.04 9.95 4.67
C THR A 60 -8.56 9.87 4.59
N THR A 61 -9.14 8.84 5.22
CA THR A 61 -10.59 8.76 5.46
C THR A 61 -10.90 8.90 6.95
N ASP A 62 -11.87 9.76 7.30
CA ASP A 62 -12.21 10.08 8.69
C ASP A 62 -13.42 9.29 9.22
N ALA A 63 -14.32 8.86 8.33
CA ALA A 63 -15.47 8.08 8.76
C ALA A 63 -15.05 6.68 9.19
N ASN A 64 -15.73 6.14 10.19
CA ASN A 64 -15.64 4.72 10.50
C ASN A 64 -15.92 3.90 9.24
N ASN A 65 -14.98 3.00 8.90
CA ASN A 65 -15.08 2.10 7.77
C ASN A 65 -15.03 2.78 6.38
N GLY A 66 -14.64 4.06 6.31
CA GLY A 66 -14.36 4.72 5.03
C GLY A 66 -13.18 4.03 4.34
N LEU A 67 -13.38 3.58 3.11
CA LEU A 67 -12.34 2.87 2.35
C LEU A 67 -11.48 3.83 1.51
N ILE A 68 -10.24 3.42 1.25
CA ILE A 68 -9.39 4.00 0.21
C ILE A 68 -9.25 2.95 -0.89
N ASN A 69 -9.65 3.28 -2.12
CA ASN A 69 -9.44 2.42 -3.28
C ASN A 69 -8.87 3.25 -4.42
N LEU A 70 -7.55 3.16 -4.59
CA LEU A 70 -6.76 3.85 -5.60
C LEU A 70 -6.12 2.77 -6.49
N GLY A 71 -6.91 2.24 -7.40
CA GLY A 71 -6.59 1.09 -8.24
C GLY A 71 -5.84 1.43 -9.53
N THR A 72 -5.64 2.71 -9.84
CA THR A 72 -5.01 3.17 -11.08
C THR A 72 -4.07 4.35 -10.82
N LEU A 73 -3.08 4.15 -9.92
CA LEU A 73 -2.06 5.17 -9.65
C LEU A 73 -0.91 5.09 -10.65
N ALA A 74 -0.36 6.26 -10.97
CA ALA A 74 0.96 6.48 -11.55
C ALA A 74 1.72 7.41 -10.59
N LEU A 75 2.27 6.84 -9.51
CA LEU A 75 2.89 7.57 -8.40
C LEU A 75 4.40 7.36 -8.42
N ASP A 76 5.16 8.45 -8.49
CA ASP A 76 6.62 8.42 -8.44
C ASP A 76 7.18 8.50 -7.01
N GLY A 77 6.44 9.14 -6.11
CA GLY A 77 6.87 9.33 -4.71
C GLY A 77 6.35 8.26 -3.75
N THR A 78 6.16 8.66 -2.49
CA THR A 78 5.65 7.78 -1.43
C THR A 78 4.14 7.85 -1.30
N VAL A 79 3.52 6.76 -0.83
CA VAL A 79 2.11 6.73 -0.44
C VAL A 79 1.96 6.63 1.07
N ALA A 80 1.16 7.52 1.66
CA ALA A 80 0.71 7.44 3.04
C ALA A 80 -0.81 7.21 3.08
N LEU A 81 -1.25 6.17 3.77
CA LEU A 81 -2.64 5.78 3.88
C LEU A 81 -3.11 5.87 5.33
N THR A 82 -4.24 6.51 5.56
CA THR A 82 -4.87 6.53 6.87
C THR A 82 -6.36 6.23 6.73
N THR A 83 -6.83 5.13 7.31
CA THR A 83 -8.25 4.81 7.41
C THR A 83 -8.68 4.74 8.87
N ASN A 84 -9.96 4.95 9.13
CA ASN A 84 -10.55 4.92 10.46
C ASN A 84 -11.49 3.72 10.63
N GLY A 85 -11.60 3.21 11.87
CA GLY A 85 -12.41 2.03 12.19
C GLY A 85 -11.86 0.79 11.50
N SER A 86 -12.68 0.06 10.74
CA SER A 86 -12.27 -1.10 9.92
C SER A 86 -12.18 -0.76 8.42
N GLY A 87 -11.89 0.50 8.07
CA GLY A 87 -11.74 0.94 6.69
C GLY A 87 -10.59 0.22 5.98
N ASN A 88 -10.89 -0.37 4.83
CA ASN A 88 -9.89 -1.05 4.01
C ASN A 88 -9.14 -0.06 3.12
N ALA A 89 -7.93 -0.44 2.71
CA ALA A 89 -7.19 0.28 1.69
C ALA A 89 -6.75 -0.66 0.56
N THR A 90 -6.91 -0.18 -0.67
CA THR A 90 -6.39 -0.83 -1.88
C THR A 90 -5.59 0.19 -2.67
N VAL A 91 -4.36 -0.17 -3.05
CA VAL A 91 -3.53 0.65 -3.93
C VAL A 91 -2.88 -0.22 -4.99
N VAL A 92 -2.96 0.24 -6.24
CA VAL A 92 -2.24 -0.37 -7.36
C VAL A 92 -1.46 0.74 -8.06
N ASN A 93 -0.14 0.63 -8.04
CA ASN A 93 0.74 1.57 -8.72
C ASN A 93 1.33 0.94 -9.99
N ASP A 94 1.43 1.71 -11.06
CA ASP A 94 1.99 1.27 -12.33
C ASP A 94 3.51 1.08 -12.30
N ALA A 95 4.16 1.64 -11.30
CA ALA A 95 5.59 1.53 -11.02
C ALA A 95 5.86 0.71 -9.74
N GLY A 96 7.02 0.88 -9.13
CA GLY A 96 7.30 0.44 -7.76
C GLY A 96 6.41 1.16 -6.75
N LEU A 97 6.34 0.66 -5.53
CA LEU A 97 5.50 1.26 -4.49
C LEU A 97 6.32 1.48 -3.21
N THR A 98 6.44 2.74 -2.80
CA THR A 98 7.11 3.11 -1.55
C THR A 98 6.08 3.60 -0.54
N PHE A 99 5.90 2.86 0.54
CA PHE A 99 5.04 3.30 1.64
C PHE A 99 5.75 4.30 2.55
N ALA A 100 5.12 5.43 2.80
CA ALA A 100 5.39 6.22 4.00
C ALA A 100 4.58 5.65 5.18
N ALA A 101 4.79 6.18 6.39
CA ALA A 101 4.04 5.76 7.57
C ALA A 101 2.53 5.74 7.29
N SER A 102 1.89 4.58 7.51
CA SER A 102 0.50 4.33 7.17
C SER A 102 -0.23 3.59 8.28
N THR A 103 -1.50 3.93 8.46
CA THR A 103 -2.38 3.25 9.43
C THR A 103 -3.67 2.83 8.73
N VAL A 104 -3.89 1.54 8.60
CA VAL A 104 -5.09 0.97 7.98
C VAL A 104 -5.86 0.16 9.01
N GLY A 105 -7.05 0.63 9.36
CA GLY A 105 -7.89 0.00 10.38
C GLY A 105 -8.58 -1.30 9.93
N GLY A 106 -8.64 -1.55 8.62
CA GLY A 106 -9.11 -2.77 8.00
C GLY A 106 -8.00 -3.52 7.27
N ASN A 107 -8.32 -4.09 6.11
CA ASN A 107 -7.38 -4.82 5.27
C ASN A 107 -6.61 -3.88 4.34
N LEU A 108 -5.35 -4.21 4.06
CA LEU A 108 -4.54 -3.56 3.04
C LEU A 108 -4.27 -4.51 1.87
N ALA A 109 -4.58 -4.08 0.65
CA ALA A 109 -4.14 -4.74 -0.57
C ALA A 109 -3.27 -3.77 -1.38
N ALA A 110 -2.03 -4.15 -1.68
CA ALA A 110 -1.07 -3.32 -2.38
C ALA A 110 -0.40 -4.07 -3.53
N THR A 111 -0.34 -3.43 -4.70
CA THR A 111 0.31 -3.98 -5.88
C THR A 111 1.27 -2.96 -6.49
N ALA A 112 2.50 -3.36 -6.71
CA ALA A 112 3.48 -2.68 -7.55
C ALA A 112 3.59 -3.41 -8.89
N THR A 113 3.30 -2.71 -10.00
CA THR A 113 3.16 -3.38 -11.30
C THR A 113 4.50 -3.59 -12.01
N THR A 114 5.42 -2.61 -11.96
CA THR A 114 6.68 -2.70 -12.71
C THR A 114 7.94 -2.50 -11.86
N GLY A 115 7.84 -2.46 -10.54
CA GLY A 115 9.00 -2.23 -9.67
C GLY A 115 8.86 -2.84 -8.29
N ASN A 116 9.82 -2.55 -7.43
CA ASN A 116 9.89 -3.08 -6.08
C ASN A 116 8.84 -2.44 -5.16
N MET A 117 8.53 -3.14 -4.08
CA MET A 117 7.71 -2.61 -3.00
C MET A 117 8.57 -2.45 -1.75
N ILE A 118 8.57 -1.25 -1.17
CA ILE A 118 9.34 -0.94 0.04
C ILE A 118 8.54 -0.10 1.01
N ASP A 119 8.93 -0.09 2.28
CA ASP A 119 8.47 0.88 3.25
C ASP A 119 9.60 1.85 3.68
N SER A 120 9.25 3.10 3.89
CA SER A 120 10.09 4.16 4.45
C SER A 120 9.56 4.65 5.80
N GLY A 121 8.49 4.05 6.29
CA GLY A 121 7.86 4.35 7.57
C GLY A 121 6.94 3.23 8.01
N ALA A 122 6.58 3.21 9.27
CA ALA A 122 5.81 2.12 9.87
C ALA A 122 4.46 1.88 9.17
N LEU A 123 4.18 0.61 8.89
CA LEU A 123 2.88 0.12 8.44
C LEU A 123 2.14 -0.48 9.63
N THR A 124 1.05 0.14 10.06
CA THR A 124 0.16 -0.38 11.10
C THR A 124 -1.14 -0.84 10.47
N ILE A 125 -1.31 -2.16 10.34
CA ILE A 125 -2.46 -2.77 9.66
C ILE A 125 -3.22 -3.65 10.64
N ALA A 126 -4.47 -3.32 10.91
CA ALA A 126 -5.29 -4.06 11.87
C ALA A 126 -5.93 -5.32 11.27
N GLY A 127 -6.26 -5.30 9.99
CA GLY A 127 -6.80 -6.44 9.24
C GLY A 127 -5.70 -7.26 8.55
N THR A 128 -6.08 -8.01 7.53
CA THR A 128 -5.14 -8.77 6.69
C THR A 128 -4.36 -7.85 5.76
N SER A 129 -3.17 -8.29 5.36
CA SER A 129 -2.35 -7.59 4.38
C SER A 129 -2.08 -8.46 3.17
N SER A 130 -2.11 -7.87 1.98
CA SER A 130 -1.71 -8.54 0.74
C SER A 130 -0.74 -7.63 -0.03
N PHE A 131 0.46 -8.12 -0.27
CA PHE A 131 1.52 -7.40 -0.98
C PHE A 131 1.89 -8.18 -2.25
N THR A 132 1.81 -7.52 -3.40
CA THR A 132 2.07 -8.15 -4.70
C THR A 132 3.03 -7.29 -5.53
N THR A 133 4.08 -7.90 -6.06
CA THR A 133 4.87 -7.35 -7.16
C THR A 133 4.61 -8.16 -8.43
N SER A 134 4.34 -7.46 -9.55
CA SER A 134 3.96 -8.12 -10.81
C SER A 134 5.10 -8.22 -11.81
N ALA A 135 6.16 -7.42 -11.66
CA ALA A 135 7.32 -7.50 -12.52
C ALA A 135 8.25 -8.63 -12.10
N ASN A 136 8.93 -9.23 -13.07
CA ASN A 136 10.00 -10.18 -12.78
C ASN A 136 11.10 -9.52 -11.94
N ASN A 137 11.69 -10.28 -11.01
CA ASN A 137 12.78 -9.86 -10.14
C ASN A 137 12.43 -8.66 -9.21
N ALA A 138 11.16 -8.29 -9.11
CA ALA A 138 10.74 -7.21 -8.25
C ALA A 138 10.62 -7.68 -6.79
N THR A 139 11.38 -7.05 -5.93
CA THR A 139 11.51 -7.40 -4.51
C THR A 139 10.43 -6.74 -3.65
N ILE A 140 10.18 -7.34 -2.48
CA ILE A 140 9.37 -6.72 -1.43
C ILE A 140 10.23 -6.59 -0.18
N ALA A 141 10.48 -5.34 0.27
CA ALA A 141 11.21 -5.05 1.50
C ALA A 141 10.37 -4.16 2.43
N LEU A 142 9.63 -4.80 3.34
CA LEU A 142 8.81 -4.14 4.35
C LEU A 142 9.45 -4.42 5.72
N ASP A 143 10.62 -3.82 5.93
CA ASP A 143 11.55 -4.18 7.01
C ASP A 143 11.68 -3.10 8.11
N THR A 144 10.83 -2.09 8.07
CA THR A 144 10.76 -1.11 9.15
C THR A 144 10.38 -1.82 10.47
N THR A 145 11.28 -1.76 11.45
CA THR A 145 11.18 -2.50 12.73
C THR A 145 10.00 -2.08 13.62
N THR A 146 9.26 -1.07 13.22
CA THR A 146 8.04 -0.59 13.88
C THR A 146 6.78 -0.92 13.13
N ASN A 147 6.85 -1.77 12.10
CA ASN A 147 5.67 -2.33 11.45
C ASN A 147 4.80 -3.10 12.43
N ALA A 148 3.51 -3.15 12.18
CA ALA A 148 2.54 -3.87 13.00
C ALA A 148 1.46 -4.49 12.09
N PHE A 149 1.62 -5.77 11.77
CA PHE A 149 0.66 -6.55 11.00
C PHE A 149 -0.14 -7.43 11.96
N THR A 150 -1.37 -7.02 12.30
CA THR A 150 -2.20 -7.78 13.26
C THR A 150 -2.86 -9.00 12.61
N GLY A 151 -3.31 -8.86 11.37
CA GLY A 151 -3.88 -9.97 10.60
C GLY A 151 -2.84 -10.71 9.77
N ALA A 152 -3.28 -11.78 9.13
CA ALA A 152 -2.41 -12.59 8.29
C ALA A 152 -1.91 -11.81 7.06
N VAL A 153 -0.67 -12.07 6.66
CA VAL A 153 0.02 -11.42 5.54
C VAL A 153 0.17 -12.41 4.39
N THR A 154 -0.36 -12.05 3.24
CA THR A 154 -0.14 -12.73 1.96
C THR A 154 0.92 -11.99 1.16
N ILE A 155 1.87 -12.70 0.59
CA ILE A 155 2.95 -12.15 -0.24
C ILE A 155 2.98 -12.89 -1.57
N THR A 156 3.03 -12.13 -2.66
CA THR A 156 3.16 -12.69 -4.00
C THR A 156 4.19 -11.90 -4.77
N THR A 157 5.26 -12.55 -5.18
CA THR A 157 6.19 -12.03 -6.16
C THR A 157 6.03 -12.77 -7.47
N ASN A 158 6.42 -12.13 -8.57
CA ASN A 158 6.33 -12.72 -9.90
C ASN A 158 7.73 -12.82 -10.50
N ASP A 159 8.07 -14.02 -10.90
CA ASP A 159 9.18 -14.26 -11.79
C ASP A 159 8.86 -15.42 -12.74
N ASN A 160 9.42 -15.36 -13.96
CA ASN A 160 9.32 -16.40 -14.96
C ASN A 160 10.66 -17.15 -15.16
N SER A 161 11.73 -16.71 -14.50
CA SER A 161 13.06 -17.33 -14.62
C SER A 161 14.01 -16.82 -13.52
N GLY A 162 14.52 -17.67 -12.71
CA GLY A 162 15.45 -17.34 -11.64
C GLY A 162 14.86 -17.56 -10.25
N THR A 163 15.46 -16.98 -9.24
CA THR A 163 15.04 -17.02 -7.83
C THR A 163 15.48 -15.72 -7.15
N ASP A 164 15.11 -14.57 -7.74
CA ASP A 164 15.69 -13.28 -7.40
C ASP A 164 14.66 -12.19 -7.03
N ALA A 165 13.37 -12.55 -6.97
CA ALA A 165 12.33 -11.68 -6.41
C ALA A 165 12.25 -11.84 -4.88
N ASP A 166 13.28 -11.37 -4.19
CA ASP A 166 13.45 -11.56 -2.74
C ASP A 166 12.41 -10.78 -1.91
N VAL A 167 12.11 -11.36 -0.75
CA VAL A 167 11.19 -10.75 0.22
C VAL A 167 11.85 -10.63 1.58
N THR A 168 11.80 -9.43 2.15
CA THR A 168 12.08 -9.19 3.56
C THR A 168 10.86 -8.54 4.21
N ILE A 169 10.38 -9.11 5.33
CA ILE A 169 9.27 -8.54 6.09
C ILE A 169 9.56 -8.59 7.59
N ASP A 170 9.35 -7.48 8.26
CA ASP A 170 9.45 -7.36 9.73
C ASP A 170 8.10 -6.98 10.31
N GLY A 171 7.54 -7.82 11.17
CA GLY A 171 6.29 -7.58 11.89
C GLY A 171 6.44 -6.67 13.11
N GLY A 172 7.64 -6.12 13.34
CA GLY A 172 7.94 -5.29 14.51
C GLY A 172 7.64 -6.04 15.80
N THR A 173 6.84 -5.43 16.67
CA THR A 173 6.46 -6.03 17.95
C THR A 173 5.19 -6.88 17.90
N THR A 174 4.56 -7.04 16.74
CA THR A 174 3.40 -7.93 16.54
C THR A 174 3.85 -9.33 16.13
N ALA A 175 3.09 -10.36 16.53
CA ALA A 175 3.28 -11.71 15.99
C ALA A 175 3.00 -11.66 14.48
N LEU A 176 3.88 -12.27 13.68
CA LEU A 176 3.72 -12.30 12.23
C LEU A 176 3.04 -13.61 11.82
N ILE A 177 1.92 -13.50 11.13
CA ILE A 177 1.17 -14.65 10.61
C ILE A 177 1.26 -14.62 9.09
N LEU A 178 1.95 -15.59 8.49
CA LEU A 178 2.02 -15.72 7.04
C LEU A 178 0.80 -16.49 6.52
N ALA A 179 0.04 -15.89 5.61
CA ALA A 179 -1.00 -16.59 4.85
C ALA A 179 -0.38 -17.30 3.63
N ALA A 180 -1.20 -17.98 2.86
CA ALA A 180 -0.76 -18.61 1.62
C ALA A 180 -0.03 -17.59 0.74
N SER A 181 1.25 -17.87 0.45
CA SER A 181 2.15 -16.93 -0.22
C SER A 181 3.00 -17.66 -1.27
N THR A 182 3.38 -16.93 -2.31
CA THR A 182 4.30 -17.43 -3.35
C THR A 182 5.41 -16.42 -3.54
N ILE A 183 6.64 -16.80 -3.20
CA ILE A 183 7.84 -15.99 -3.29
C ILE A 183 8.79 -16.72 -4.24
N ASP A 184 9.26 -16.03 -5.26
CA ASP A 184 10.19 -16.63 -6.23
C ASP A 184 11.62 -16.66 -5.69
N GLY A 185 12.08 -15.56 -5.09
CA GLY A 185 13.42 -15.44 -4.49
C GLY A 185 13.51 -15.98 -3.07
N ASP A 186 14.41 -15.39 -2.28
CA ASP A 186 14.64 -15.71 -0.87
C ASP A 186 13.58 -15.04 0.02
N LEU A 187 13.24 -15.69 1.13
CA LEU A 187 12.32 -15.14 2.13
C LEU A 187 13.03 -14.90 3.47
N THR A 188 13.09 -13.64 3.90
CA THR A 188 13.53 -13.26 5.24
C THR A 188 12.35 -12.69 6.03
N VAL A 189 12.03 -13.30 7.16
CA VAL A 189 10.94 -12.86 8.05
C VAL A 189 11.45 -12.59 9.46
N ARG A 190 10.93 -11.54 10.09
CA ARG A 190 11.28 -11.13 11.45
C ARG A 190 10.03 -10.79 12.25
N SER A 191 10.08 -11.05 13.55
CA SER A 191 9.09 -10.61 14.54
C SER A 191 9.77 -10.42 15.87
N GLY A 192 9.59 -9.29 16.50
CA GLY A 192 10.03 -9.02 17.86
C GLY A 192 9.02 -9.48 18.93
N ASN A 193 7.92 -10.12 18.55
CA ASN A 193 6.89 -10.59 19.45
C ASN A 193 7.25 -11.96 20.05
N ALA A 194 6.92 -12.19 21.32
CA ALA A 194 7.15 -13.46 22.01
C ALA A 194 6.37 -14.64 21.38
N SER A 195 5.25 -14.38 20.69
CA SER A 195 4.51 -15.40 19.93
C SER A 195 5.18 -15.76 18.60
N GLY A 196 6.18 -14.98 18.18
CA GLY A 196 7.04 -15.28 17.05
C GLY A 196 6.34 -15.17 15.69
N ILE A 197 6.66 -16.11 14.83
CA ILE A 197 6.19 -16.22 13.45
C ILE A 197 5.41 -17.53 13.31
N THR A 198 4.23 -17.46 12.71
CA THR A 198 3.39 -18.62 12.41
C THR A 198 2.89 -18.54 10.96
N ASP A 199 2.39 -19.63 10.44
CA ASP A 199 1.70 -19.66 9.16
C ASP A 199 0.22 -20.05 9.33
N SER A 200 -0.63 -19.58 8.43
CA SER A 200 -2.04 -19.93 8.31
C SER A 200 -2.38 -20.50 6.93
N GLY A 201 -1.39 -20.66 6.07
CA GLY A 201 -1.51 -21.22 4.72
C GLY A 201 -0.15 -21.62 4.17
N THR A 202 -0.16 -22.31 3.04
CA THR A 202 1.10 -22.75 2.40
C THR A 202 1.94 -21.56 1.95
N VAL A 203 3.19 -21.51 2.41
CA VAL A 203 4.19 -20.55 1.93
C VAL A 203 5.14 -21.30 1.00
N THR A 204 5.14 -20.90 -0.27
CA THR A 204 6.04 -21.45 -1.29
C THR A 204 7.16 -20.46 -1.52
N VAL A 205 8.42 -20.92 -1.41
CA VAL A 205 9.64 -20.13 -1.58
C VAL A 205 10.50 -20.81 -2.61
N GLY A 206 10.89 -20.10 -3.67
CA GLY A 206 11.75 -20.62 -4.74
C GLY A 206 13.23 -20.62 -4.36
N GLY A 207 13.67 -19.61 -3.59
CA GLY A 207 15.03 -19.50 -3.03
C GLY A 207 15.17 -20.17 -1.65
N ASN A 208 15.73 -19.45 -0.67
CA ASN A 208 15.99 -19.90 0.71
C ASN A 208 15.08 -19.26 1.74
#